data_75ff6957497a0bde9f42cb1ae908ff0c
#
_entry.id   75ff6957497a0bde9f42cb1ae908ff0c
#
_cell.length_a   1.000
_cell.length_b   1.000
_cell.length_c   1.000
_cell.angle_alpha   90.00
_cell.angle_beta   90.00
_cell.angle_gamma   90.00
#
_symmetry.space_group_name_H-M   'P 1'
#
loop_
_entity.id
_entity.type
_entity.pdbx_description
1 polymer ?
#
loop_
_entity_poly.entity_id
_entity_poly.type
_entity_poly.pdbx_seq_one_letter_code
_entity_poly.pdbx_strand_id
1 'polypeptide(L)'
;KKYFVIGNPIDHSLSPKLHNYWLTKSNIKAVYDRKKINEGDIQSVISQVKEKKINGINVTVPFKKAVIPYLDQLSPEAEQTQSVNTIILSNGNLVGHNTDIAGFTRAIKELNFNIQGKKIFILGAGGVVPSIIFALKKMNVSEIIISNRTKKKAEDLKSQFRSLKIIDWGEITDFDVIINATSLGLNEEKINLNFSKSINNKLFYDVIYNPVETNFLKEAKRLGNKTENGKLM
;
A
#
# COMPACT_ATOMS: atom_id res chain seq x y z
N LYS A 1 4.74 0.04 27.03
CA LYS A 1 4.46 0.90 25.86
C LYS A 1 3.27 0.34 25.09
N LYS A 2 2.51 1.21 24.39
CA LYS A 2 1.32 0.85 23.60
C LYS A 2 1.44 1.38 22.18
N TYR A 3 1.16 0.51 21.21
CA TYR A 3 1.15 0.83 19.78
C TYR A 3 -0.13 0.31 19.15
N PHE A 4 -0.59 0.94 18.09
CA PHE A 4 -1.79 0.54 17.37
C PHE A 4 -1.60 0.64 15.85
N VAL A 5 -2.34 -0.19 15.13
CA VAL A 5 -2.72 0.10 13.74
C VAL A 5 -4.16 0.62 13.73
N ILE A 6 -4.39 1.74 13.04
CA ILE A 6 -5.71 2.32 12.85
C ILE A 6 -6.18 2.17 11.40
N GLY A 7 -7.45 1.86 11.21
CA GLY A 7 -8.08 1.68 9.89
C GLY A 7 -9.57 1.39 10.02
N ASN A 8 -10.25 1.28 8.85
CA ASN A 8 -11.63 0.85 8.78
C ASN A 8 -11.96 0.32 7.36
N PRO A 9 -12.20 -0.99 7.17
CA PRO A 9 -12.13 -2.06 8.18
C PRO A 9 -10.68 -2.39 8.61
N ILE A 10 -10.49 -3.02 9.78
CA ILE A 10 -9.17 -3.33 10.34
C ILE A 10 -9.05 -4.76 10.88
N ASP A 11 -10.16 -5.51 10.96
CA ASP A 11 -10.22 -6.80 11.64
C ASP A 11 -9.33 -7.88 11.00
N HIS A 12 -9.09 -7.77 9.70
CA HIS A 12 -8.23 -8.68 8.94
C HIS A 12 -6.72 -8.40 9.09
N SER A 13 -6.33 -7.31 9.75
CA SER A 13 -4.93 -6.90 9.86
C SER A 13 -4.10 -7.93 10.64
N LEU A 14 -3.00 -8.36 10.05
CA LEU A 14 -1.99 -9.21 10.69
C LEU A 14 -0.90 -8.41 11.43
N SER A 15 -0.95 -7.07 11.38
CA SER A 15 0.03 -6.22 12.05
C SER A 15 0.20 -6.52 13.54
N PRO A 16 -0.87 -6.75 14.34
CA PRO A 16 -0.69 -7.10 15.75
C PRO A 16 0.12 -8.39 15.94
N LYS A 17 -0.16 -9.42 15.14
CA LYS A 17 0.57 -10.70 15.23
C LYS A 17 2.06 -10.50 14.92
N LEU A 18 2.37 -9.75 13.86
CA LEU A 18 3.73 -9.49 13.41
C LEU A 18 4.51 -8.63 14.41
N HIS A 19 3.95 -7.49 14.81
CA HIS A 19 4.62 -6.57 15.71
C HIS A 19 4.81 -7.15 17.11
N ASN A 20 3.83 -7.84 17.68
CA ASN A 20 3.99 -8.49 18.98
C ASN A 20 5.05 -9.60 18.95
N TYR A 21 5.16 -10.35 17.84
CA TYR A 21 6.27 -11.30 17.67
C TYR A 21 7.63 -10.58 17.71
N TRP A 22 7.79 -9.47 17.01
CA TRP A 22 9.03 -8.70 17.02
C TRP A 22 9.32 -8.06 18.38
N LEU A 23 8.31 -7.52 19.05
CA LEU A 23 8.43 -6.96 20.39
C LEU A 23 8.94 -8.01 21.39
N THR A 24 8.36 -9.21 21.35
CA THR A 24 8.78 -10.34 22.20
C THR A 24 10.21 -10.77 21.87
N LYS A 25 10.51 -10.98 20.58
CA LYS A 25 11.85 -11.40 20.13
C LYS A 25 12.94 -10.39 20.49
N SER A 26 12.62 -9.11 20.56
CA SER A 26 13.53 -8.01 20.91
C SER A 26 13.52 -7.67 22.40
N ASN A 27 12.83 -8.42 23.24
CA ASN A 27 12.66 -8.18 24.68
C ASN A 27 12.11 -6.78 25.01
N ILE A 28 11.26 -6.22 24.14
CA ILE A 28 10.64 -4.92 24.33
C ILE A 28 9.31 -5.09 25.06
N LYS A 29 9.19 -4.54 26.28
CA LYS A 29 7.94 -4.52 27.06
C LYS A 29 6.94 -3.54 26.46
N ALA A 30 6.18 -4.01 25.48
CA ALA A 30 5.14 -3.24 24.80
C ALA A 30 4.04 -4.17 24.27
N VAL A 31 2.89 -3.56 23.93
CA VAL A 31 1.76 -4.24 23.29
C VAL A 31 1.42 -3.48 22.02
N TYR A 32 1.19 -4.22 20.96
CA TYR A 32 0.69 -3.70 19.69
C TYR A 32 -0.69 -4.29 19.41
N ASP A 33 -1.68 -3.45 19.13
CA ASP A 33 -3.05 -3.87 18.85
C ASP A 33 -3.62 -3.13 17.63
N ARG A 34 -4.83 -3.45 17.24
CA ARG A 34 -5.61 -2.78 16.19
C ARG A 34 -6.72 -1.96 16.82
N LYS A 35 -7.02 -0.83 16.20
CA LYS A 35 -8.12 0.05 16.62
C LYS A 35 -8.92 0.47 15.41
N LYS A 36 -10.15 -0.01 15.31
CA LYS A 36 -11.11 0.49 14.34
C LYS A 36 -11.54 1.88 14.77
N ILE A 37 -11.46 2.84 13.86
CA ILE A 37 -11.89 4.23 14.08
C ILE A 37 -12.71 4.73 12.88
N ASN A 38 -13.42 5.83 13.08
CA ASN A 38 -14.02 6.61 12.00
C ASN A 38 -13.18 7.86 11.73
N GLU A 39 -13.46 8.55 10.64
CA GLU A 39 -12.69 9.74 10.26
C GLU A 39 -12.72 10.84 11.34
N GLY A 40 -13.86 11.04 12.00
CA GLY A 40 -14.00 11.98 13.11
C GLY A 40 -13.17 11.67 14.36
N ASP A 41 -12.68 10.43 14.50
CA ASP A 41 -11.87 10.01 15.65
C ASP A 41 -10.37 10.29 15.47
N ILE A 42 -9.94 10.62 14.25
CA ILE A 42 -8.51 10.73 13.87
C ILE A 42 -7.78 11.69 14.79
N GLN A 43 -8.29 12.91 14.98
CA GLN A 43 -7.67 13.93 15.81
C GLN A 43 -7.48 13.45 17.25
N SER A 44 -8.53 12.87 17.83
CA SER A 44 -8.50 12.36 19.21
C SER A 44 -7.48 11.24 19.41
N VAL A 45 -7.35 10.35 18.44
CA VAL A 45 -6.39 9.24 18.50
C VAL A 45 -4.95 9.74 18.34
N ILE A 46 -4.71 10.68 17.41
CA ILE A 46 -3.38 11.27 17.21
C ILE A 46 -2.95 12.11 18.42
N SER A 47 -3.85 12.85 19.05
CA SER A 47 -3.57 13.61 20.28
C SER A 47 -3.05 12.73 21.41
N GLN A 48 -3.49 11.47 21.51
CA GLN A 48 -2.98 10.52 22.50
C GLN A 48 -1.50 10.16 22.28
N VAL A 49 -0.98 10.28 21.05
CA VAL A 49 0.46 10.15 20.78
C VAL A 49 1.22 11.37 21.31
N LYS A 50 0.68 12.58 21.08
CA LYS A 50 1.25 13.83 21.61
C LYS A 50 1.32 13.83 23.15
N GLU A 51 0.29 13.29 23.79
CA GLU A 51 0.17 13.13 25.23
C GLU A 51 0.96 11.92 25.79
N LYS A 52 1.67 11.17 24.95
CA LYS A 52 2.43 9.96 25.31
C LYS A 52 1.59 8.83 25.93
N LYS A 53 0.27 8.85 25.79
CA LYS A 53 -0.64 7.76 26.15
C LYS A 53 -0.51 6.57 25.21
N ILE A 54 -0.17 6.87 23.94
CA ILE A 54 0.18 5.94 22.87
C ILE A 54 1.59 6.28 22.39
N ASN A 55 2.42 5.27 22.14
CA ASN A 55 3.82 5.47 21.79
C ASN A 55 4.07 5.57 20.27
N GLY A 56 3.09 5.19 19.45
CA GLY A 56 3.13 5.29 18.01
C GLY A 56 1.93 4.59 17.39
N ILE A 57 1.63 4.96 16.15
CA ILE A 57 0.47 4.48 15.40
C ILE A 57 0.90 4.12 13.99
N ASN A 58 0.52 2.93 13.51
CA ASN A 58 0.47 2.66 12.08
C ASN A 58 -0.91 3.04 11.54
N VAL A 59 -0.94 3.50 10.30
CA VAL A 59 -2.15 3.98 9.62
C VAL A 59 -2.36 3.17 8.35
N THR A 60 -3.57 2.61 8.19
CA THR A 60 -3.95 1.93 6.96
C THR A 60 -5.22 2.56 6.34
N VAL A 61 -5.80 1.88 5.39
CA VAL A 61 -7.02 2.31 4.67
C VAL A 61 -8.14 2.66 5.66
N PRO A 62 -8.86 3.79 5.43
CA PRO A 62 -8.71 4.77 4.35
C PRO A 62 -7.87 6.01 4.77
N PHE A 63 -7.20 6.01 5.91
CA PHE A 63 -6.78 7.20 6.64
C PHE A 63 -5.37 7.72 6.29
N LYS A 64 -4.60 7.05 5.43
CA LYS A 64 -3.19 7.43 5.13
C LYS A 64 -2.99 8.89 4.68
N LYS A 65 -3.99 9.48 4.02
CA LYS A 65 -3.99 10.90 3.65
C LYS A 65 -4.69 11.76 4.71
N ALA A 66 -5.78 11.25 5.29
CA ALA A 66 -6.62 12.00 6.22
C ALA A 66 -5.91 12.36 7.54
N VAL A 67 -4.86 11.65 7.92
CA VAL A 67 -4.08 11.94 9.14
C VAL A 67 -3.13 13.14 8.99
N ILE A 68 -2.75 13.50 7.76
CA ILE A 68 -1.72 14.52 7.48
C ILE A 68 -2.00 15.88 8.14
N PRO A 69 -3.24 16.43 8.11
CA PRO A 69 -3.54 17.74 8.72
C PRO A 69 -3.32 17.80 10.25
N TYR A 70 -3.18 16.65 10.91
CA TYR A 70 -3.02 16.54 12.36
C TYR A 70 -1.57 16.31 12.79
N LEU A 71 -0.61 16.39 11.86
CA LEU A 71 0.80 16.14 12.10
C LEU A 71 1.61 17.43 12.05
N ASP A 72 2.65 17.52 12.88
CA ASP A 72 3.54 18.69 12.92
C ASP A 72 4.56 18.64 11.76
N GLN A 73 4.97 17.43 11.35
CA GLN A 73 6.00 17.22 10.32
C GLN A 73 5.74 15.95 9.51
N LEU A 74 6.24 15.93 8.28
CA LEU A 74 6.28 14.74 7.43
C LEU A 74 7.72 14.38 7.09
N SER A 75 7.99 13.06 7.00
CA SER A 75 9.23 12.62 6.36
C SER A 75 9.22 12.97 4.86
N PRO A 76 10.38 13.07 4.21
CA PRO A 76 10.45 13.38 2.78
C PRO A 76 9.60 12.43 1.92
N GLU A 77 9.56 11.14 2.28
CA GLU A 77 8.76 10.13 1.59
C GLU A 77 7.26 10.36 1.79
N ALA A 78 6.85 10.67 3.02
CA ALA A 78 5.45 10.96 3.34
C ALA A 78 4.97 12.26 2.66
N GLU A 79 5.82 13.27 2.63
CA GLU A 79 5.54 14.55 1.97
C GLU A 79 5.37 14.37 0.45
N GLN A 80 6.30 13.68 -0.22
CA GLN A 80 6.26 13.46 -1.66
C GLN A 80 5.10 12.59 -2.12
N THR A 81 4.68 11.64 -1.29
CA THR A 81 3.57 10.73 -1.62
C THR A 81 2.23 11.19 -1.09
N GLN A 82 2.21 12.20 -0.18
CA GLN A 82 1.01 12.61 0.54
C GLN A 82 0.27 11.41 1.17
N SER A 83 1.07 10.48 1.73
CA SER A 83 0.59 9.22 2.30
C SER A 83 1.43 8.87 3.53
N VAL A 84 0.77 8.76 4.67
CA VAL A 84 1.38 8.43 5.97
C VAL A 84 0.87 7.08 6.42
N ASN A 85 1.78 6.16 6.75
CA ASN A 85 1.43 4.86 7.34
C ASN A 85 2.01 4.64 8.74
N THR A 86 2.81 5.58 9.25
CA THR A 86 3.42 5.51 10.58
C THR A 86 3.51 6.89 11.21
N ILE A 87 3.03 7.03 12.45
CA ILE A 87 3.05 8.28 13.22
C ILE A 87 3.79 8.02 14.52
N ILE A 88 4.77 8.86 14.81
CA ILE A 88 5.55 8.84 16.06
C ILE A 88 5.67 10.24 16.65
N LEU A 89 5.96 10.31 17.95
CA LEU A 89 6.39 11.54 18.61
C LEU A 89 7.91 11.59 18.62
N SER A 90 8.50 12.59 17.98
CA SER A 90 9.94 12.83 17.92
C SER A 90 10.25 14.28 18.28
N ASN A 91 11.12 14.50 19.27
CA ASN A 91 11.49 15.83 19.75
C ASN A 91 10.29 16.78 20.02
N GLY A 92 9.21 16.21 20.57
CA GLY A 92 7.98 16.96 20.86
C GLY A 92 7.05 17.18 19.66
N ASN A 93 7.43 16.77 18.46
CA ASN A 93 6.64 16.87 17.24
C ASN A 93 6.01 15.53 16.84
N LEU A 94 4.78 15.56 16.35
CA LEU A 94 4.13 14.44 15.69
C LEU A 94 4.66 14.32 14.26
N VAL A 95 5.41 13.27 14.00
CA VAL A 95 6.05 13.05 12.68
C VAL A 95 5.37 11.91 11.95
N GLY A 96 4.93 12.18 10.73
CA GLY A 96 4.37 11.18 9.81
C GLY A 96 5.43 10.61 8.89
N HIS A 97 5.48 9.28 8.82
CA HIS A 97 6.39 8.55 7.94
C HIS A 97 5.64 7.70 6.93
N ASN A 98 6.32 7.37 5.82
CA ASN A 98 5.86 6.39 4.84
C ASN A 98 6.90 5.29 4.69
N THR A 99 6.58 4.09 5.14
CA THR A 99 7.43 2.90 5.03
C THR A 99 7.03 1.98 3.88
N ASP A 100 5.89 2.23 3.22
CA ASP A 100 5.40 1.42 2.09
C ASP A 100 6.36 1.47 0.91
N ILE A 101 7.00 2.62 0.66
CA ILE A 101 7.98 2.80 -0.42
C ILE A 101 9.15 1.82 -0.27
N ALA A 102 9.74 1.81 0.93
CA ALA A 102 10.87 0.92 1.23
C ALA A 102 10.43 -0.55 1.20
N GLY A 103 9.24 -0.86 1.75
CA GLY A 103 8.65 -2.20 1.75
C GLY A 103 8.45 -2.73 0.34
N PHE A 104 7.76 -1.97 -0.51
CA PHE A 104 7.54 -2.35 -1.91
C PHE A 104 8.85 -2.48 -2.70
N THR A 105 9.78 -1.53 -2.53
CA THR A 105 11.09 -1.58 -3.19
C THR A 105 11.84 -2.86 -2.83
N ARG A 106 11.82 -3.23 -1.55
CA ARG A 106 12.47 -4.46 -1.07
C ARG A 106 11.79 -5.70 -1.60
N ALA A 107 10.45 -5.74 -1.56
CA ALA A 107 9.68 -6.85 -2.10
C ALA A 107 10.01 -7.12 -3.57
N ILE A 108 10.03 -6.10 -4.42
CA ILE A 108 10.39 -6.26 -5.84
C ILE A 108 11.84 -6.75 -6.03
N LYS A 109 12.79 -6.23 -5.24
CA LYS A 109 14.20 -6.68 -5.32
C LYS A 109 14.38 -8.15 -4.97
N GLU A 110 13.64 -8.64 -3.96
CA GLU A 110 13.70 -10.04 -3.53
C GLU A 110 13.12 -11.02 -4.57
N LEU A 111 12.30 -10.54 -5.52
CA LEU A 111 11.74 -11.39 -6.58
C LEU A 111 12.74 -11.80 -7.66
N ASN A 112 13.96 -11.25 -7.68
CA ASN A 112 14.91 -11.44 -8.79
C ASN A 112 14.26 -11.14 -10.16
N PHE A 113 13.39 -10.13 -10.22
CA PHE A 113 12.73 -9.67 -11.43
C PHE A 113 13.21 -8.25 -11.75
N ASN A 114 13.89 -8.11 -12.90
CA ASN A 114 14.34 -6.78 -13.32
C ASN A 114 13.16 -5.94 -13.80
N ILE A 115 12.81 -4.91 -13.02
CA ILE A 115 11.70 -4.02 -13.32
C ILE A 115 12.11 -2.77 -14.10
N GLN A 116 13.44 -2.50 -14.23
CA GLN A 116 13.94 -1.35 -14.95
C GLN A 116 13.53 -1.39 -16.43
N GLY A 117 13.06 -0.26 -16.96
CA GLY A 117 12.58 -0.14 -18.34
C GLY A 117 11.25 -0.85 -18.64
N LYS A 118 10.60 -1.45 -17.63
CA LYS A 118 9.35 -2.19 -17.80
C LYS A 118 8.13 -1.27 -17.81
N LYS A 119 7.07 -1.69 -18.50
CA LYS A 119 5.75 -1.07 -18.47
C LYS A 119 4.94 -1.65 -17.32
N ILE A 120 4.43 -0.79 -16.46
CA ILE A 120 3.69 -1.18 -15.25
C ILE A 120 2.22 -0.77 -15.39
N PHE A 121 1.32 -1.71 -15.18
CA PHE A 121 -0.11 -1.46 -15.12
C PHE A 121 -0.60 -1.60 -13.68
N ILE A 122 -1.17 -0.54 -13.11
CA ILE A 122 -1.66 -0.51 -11.73
C ILE A 122 -3.19 -0.48 -11.74
N LEU A 123 -3.79 -1.43 -11.07
CA LEU A 123 -5.22 -1.48 -10.78
C LEU A 123 -5.47 -0.86 -9.41
N GLY A 124 -6.24 0.22 -9.37
CA GLY A 124 -6.57 0.93 -8.14
C GLY A 124 -5.87 2.28 -8.00
N ALA A 125 -6.46 3.13 -7.15
CA ALA A 125 -5.97 4.48 -6.79
C ALA A 125 -6.17 4.72 -5.28
N GLY A 126 -5.88 3.69 -4.47
CA GLY A 126 -5.97 3.75 -3.01
C GLY A 126 -4.74 4.37 -2.35
N GLY A 127 -4.76 4.48 -1.01
CA GLY A 127 -3.74 5.17 -0.22
C GLY A 127 -2.32 4.58 -0.29
N VAL A 128 -2.13 3.35 -0.81
CA VAL A 128 -0.81 2.73 -1.03
C VAL A 128 -0.23 3.09 -2.40
N VAL A 129 -1.08 3.44 -3.37
CA VAL A 129 -0.68 3.64 -4.77
C VAL A 129 0.34 4.77 -4.95
N PRO A 130 0.24 5.93 -4.29
CA PRO A 130 1.30 6.94 -4.35
C PRO A 130 2.69 6.40 -3.99
N SER A 131 2.77 5.54 -2.97
CA SER A 131 4.03 4.92 -2.52
C SER A 131 4.59 3.96 -3.56
N ILE A 132 3.72 3.15 -4.18
CA ILE A 132 4.09 2.22 -5.27
C ILE A 132 4.60 3.01 -6.47
N ILE A 133 3.87 4.04 -6.93
CA ILE A 133 4.28 4.89 -8.05
C ILE A 133 5.65 5.52 -7.79
N PHE A 134 5.85 6.06 -6.59
CA PHE A 134 7.11 6.68 -6.21
C PHE A 134 8.27 5.68 -6.22
N ALA A 135 8.07 4.48 -5.67
CA ALA A 135 9.06 3.41 -5.70
C ALA A 135 9.39 2.98 -7.15
N LEU A 136 8.39 2.78 -7.99
CA LEU A 136 8.55 2.41 -9.40
C LEU A 136 9.34 3.46 -10.18
N LYS A 137 9.07 4.75 -9.96
CA LYS A 137 9.83 5.84 -10.58
C LYS A 137 11.31 5.81 -10.16
N LYS A 138 11.60 5.57 -8.89
CA LYS A 138 12.99 5.38 -8.40
C LYS A 138 13.68 4.14 -9.00
N MET A 139 12.91 3.15 -9.43
CA MET A 139 13.43 1.94 -10.10
C MET A 139 13.53 2.09 -11.62
N ASN A 140 13.32 3.31 -12.16
CA ASN A 140 13.46 3.63 -13.58
C ASN A 140 12.60 2.75 -14.51
N VAL A 141 11.34 2.53 -14.16
CA VAL A 141 10.37 1.90 -15.07
C VAL A 141 10.10 2.82 -16.27
N SER A 142 9.77 2.27 -17.43
CA SER A 142 9.56 3.06 -18.65
C SER A 142 8.23 3.80 -18.64
N GLU A 143 7.19 3.16 -18.12
CA GLU A 143 5.82 3.70 -18.16
C GLU A 143 5.01 3.18 -16.96
N ILE A 144 4.14 4.01 -16.44
CA ILE A 144 3.16 3.63 -15.42
C ILE A 144 1.77 4.01 -15.94
N ILE A 145 0.93 2.99 -16.06
CA ILE A 145 -0.46 3.11 -16.51
C ILE A 145 -1.34 2.73 -15.32
N ILE A 146 -2.40 3.51 -15.08
CA ILE A 146 -3.30 3.29 -13.96
C ILE A 146 -4.74 3.17 -14.47
N SER A 147 -5.48 2.24 -13.86
CA SER A 147 -6.92 2.11 -14.04
C SER A 147 -7.61 2.05 -12.69
N ASN A 148 -8.69 2.80 -12.51
CA ASN A 148 -9.45 2.81 -11.27
C ASN A 148 -10.95 3.01 -11.54
N ARG A 149 -11.80 2.25 -10.86
CA ARG A 149 -13.27 2.33 -11.00
C ARG A 149 -13.79 3.76 -10.86
N THR A 150 -13.25 4.54 -9.92
CA THR A 150 -13.55 5.97 -9.78
C THR A 150 -12.47 6.77 -10.50
N LYS A 151 -12.73 7.18 -11.74
CA LYS A 151 -11.78 7.88 -12.63
C LYS A 151 -11.13 9.09 -11.95
N LYS A 152 -11.91 9.87 -11.22
CA LYS A 152 -11.43 11.06 -10.47
C LYS A 152 -10.23 10.76 -9.56
N LYS A 153 -10.20 9.60 -8.88
CA LYS A 153 -9.06 9.23 -8.05
C LYS A 153 -7.77 8.98 -8.84
N ALA A 154 -7.88 8.43 -10.05
CA ALA A 154 -6.73 8.27 -10.95
C ALA A 154 -6.24 9.62 -11.49
N GLU A 155 -7.16 10.54 -11.78
CA GLU A 155 -6.85 11.91 -12.20
C GLU A 155 -6.15 12.70 -11.10
N ASP A 156 -6.57 12.56 -9.85
CA ASP A 156 -5.92 13.18 -8.69
C ASP A 156 -4.47 12.66 -8.55
N LEU A 157 -4.24 11.35 -8.75
CA LEU A 157 -2.89 10.79 -8.78
C LEU A 157 -2.08 11.33 -9.97
N LYS A 158 -2.67 11.48 -11.15
CA LYS A 158 -2.00 12.06 -12.31
C LYS A 158 -1.61 13.51 -12.07
N SER A 159 -2.41 14.27 -11.34
CA SER A 159 -2.07 15.65 -10.95
C SER A 159 -0.82 15.70 -10.06
N GLN A 160 -0.64 14.71 -9.18
CA GLN A 160 0.54 14.55 -8.34
C GLN A 160 1.74 13.96 -9.12
N PHE A 161 1.49 13.01 -10.01
CA PHE A 161 2.49 12.29 -10.79
C PHE A 161 2.25 12.46 -12.30
N ARG A 162 2.64 13.59 -12.87
CA ARG A 162 2.29 14.03 -14.25
C ARG A 162 2.58 13.01 -15.35
N SER A 163 3.53 12.10 -15.15
CA SER A 163 3.92 11.07 -16.14
C SER A 163 2.99 9.86 -16.21
N LEU A 164 1.96 9.79 -15.35
CA LEU A 164 1.01 8.68 -15.37
C LEU A 164 0.13 8.72 -16.62
N LYS A 165 -0.12 7.56 -17.21
CA LYS A 165 -1.22 7.33 -18.14
C LYS A 165 -2.43 6.76 -17.41
N ILE A 166 -3.61 7.14 -17.86
CA ILE A 166 -4.89 6.65 -17.32
C ILE A 166 -5.63 5.95 -18.44
N ILE A 167 -6.14 4.77 -18.17
CA ILE A 167 -7.11 4.06 -19.01
C ILE A 167 -8.39 3.80 -18.21
N ASP A 168 -9.50 3.55 -18.90
CA ASP A 168 -10.76 3.32 -18.25
C ASP A 168 -10.78 1.95 -17.53
N TRP A 169 -11.62 1.85 -16.49
CA TRP A 169 -11.76 0.61 -15.73
C TRP A 169 -12.38 -0.49 -16.60
N GLY A 170 -11.73 -1.64 -16.62
CA GLY A 170 -12.14 -2.77 -17.47
C GLY A 170 -11.30 -2.89 -18.75
N GLU A 171 -10.59 -1.84 -19.14
CA GLU A 171 -9.63 -1.90 -20.26
C GLU A 171 -8.33 -2.56 -19.83
N ILE A 172 -7.70 -3.26 -20.77
CA ILE A 172 -6.37 -3.85 -20.62
C ILE A 172 -5.44 -3.18 -21.64
N THR A 173 -4.24 -2.90 -21.21
CA THR A 173 -3.17 -2.37 -22.06
C THR A 173 -1.99 -3.34 -22.10
N ASP A 174 -1.01 -3.11 -22.95
CA ASP A 174 0.26 -3.84 -22.90
C ASP A 174 1.03 -3.48 -21.62
N PHE A 175 1.55 -4.49 -20.94
CA PHE A 175 2.32 -4.36 -19.72
C PHE A 175 3.34 -5.50 -19.56
N ASP A 176 4.37 -5.27 -18.77
CA ASP A 176 5.30 -6.30 -18.28
C ASP A 176 4.95 -6.74 -16.85
N VAL A 177 4.45 -5.80 -16.05
CA VAL A 177 4.03 -6.02 -14.68
C VAL A 177 2.64 -5.44 -14.48
N ILE A 178 1.76 -6.21 -13.85
CA ILE A 178 0.47 -5.70 -13.39
C ILE A 178 0.40 -5.81 -11.87
N ILE A 179 -0.08 -4.74 -11.23
CA ILE A 179 -0.16 -4.63 -9.77
C ILE A 179 -1.62 -4.43 -9.37
N ASN A 180 -2.19 -5.39 -8.65
CA ASN A 180 -3.46 -5.17 -7.97
C ASN A 180 -3.24 -4.39 -6.68
N ALA A 181 -3.66 -3.14 -6.66
CA ALA A 181 -3.69 -2.25 -5.49
C ALA A 181 -5.11 -1.86 -5.10
N THR A 182 -6.09 -2.67 -5.48
CA THR A 182 -7.50 -2.56 -5.07
C THR A 182 -7.77 -3.43 -3.84
N SER A 183 -8.98 -3.33 -3.29
CA SER A 183 -9.51 -4.27 -2.29
C SER A 183 -10.13 -5.53 -2.89
N LEU A 184 -10.24 -5.62 -4.23
CA LEU A 184 -10.82 -6.78 -4.91
C LEU A 184 -9.93 -7.99 -4.72
N GLY A 185 -10.47 -9.02 -4.11
CA GLY A 185 -9.74 -10.25 -3.72
C GLY A 185 -9.62 -10.45 -2.22
N LEU A 186 -9.96 -9.44 -1.39
CA LEU A 186 -10.00 -9.62 0.07
C LEU A 186 -11.11 -10.59 0.50
N ASN A 187 -12.29 -10.54 -0.16
CA ASN A 187 -13.46 -11.35 0.12
C ASN A 187 -13.84 -12.19 -1.11
N GLU A 188 -12.88 -12.83 -1.76
CA GLU A 188 -13.08 -13.67 -2.97
C GLU A 188 -13.65 -12.96 -4.19
N GLU A 189 -13.77 -11.64 -4.15
CA GLU A 189 -14.22 -10.84 -5.30
C GLU A 189 -13.26 -11.01 -6.47
N LYS A 190 -13.81 -11.04 -7.69
CA LYS A 190 -13.02 -11.15 -8.91
C LYS A 190 -12.74 -9.78 -9.51
N ILE A 191 -11.54 -9.60 -10.00
CA ILE A 191 -11.22 -8.50 -10.91
C ILE A 191 -11.67 -8.96 -12.29
N ASN A 192 -12.78 -8.39 -12.80
CA ASN A 192 -13.32 -8.72 -14.11
C ASN A 192 -12.49 -8.07 -15.23
N LEU A 193 -11.29 -8.57 -15.43
CA LEU A 193 -10.43 -8.25 -16.55
C LEU A 193 -10.24 -9.50 -17.40
N ASN A 194 -10.46 -9.34 -18.70
CA ASN A 194 -10.39 -10.46 -19.63
C ASN A 194 -8.95 -10.58 -20.17
N PHE A 195 -8.10 -11.27 -19.42
CA PHE A 195 -6.73 -11.53 -19.88
C PHE A 195 -6.76 -12.53 -21.05
N SER A 196 -6.22 -12.14 -22.20
CA SER A 196 -6.07 -13.07 -23.32
C SER A 196 -5.09 -14.19 -22.96
N LYS A 197 -5.27 -15.37 -23.57
CA LYS A 197 -4.35 -16.52 -23.39
C LYS A 197 -2.91 -16.22 -23.83
N SER A 198 -2.69 -15.15 -24.59
CA SER A 198 -1.35 -14.72 -25.05
C SER A 198 -0.56 -13.94 -23.98
N ILE A 199 -1.16 -13.61 -22.83
CA ILE A 199 -0.44 -12.96 -21.73
C ILE A 199 0.32 -14.03 -20.94
N ASN A 200 1.62 -14.16 -21.23
CA ASN A 200 2.52 -15.05 -20.51
C ASN A 200 3.85 -14.31 -20.21
N ASN A 201 4.68 -14.90 -19.36
CA ASN A 201 5.97 -14.33 -18.95
C ASN A 201 5.90 -12.92 -18.36
N LYS A 202 4.75 -12.53 -17.78
CA LYS A 202 4.55 -11.28 -17.07
C LYS A 202 4.63 -11.49 -15.56
N LEU A 203 4.79 -10.41 -14.80
CA LEU A 203 4.68 -10.43 -13.34
C LEU A 203 3.32 -9.89 -12.92
N PHE A 204 2.60 -10.67 -12.15
CA PHE A 204 1.37 -10.28 -11.46
C PHE A 204 1.67 -10.12 -9.98
N TYR A 205 1.57 -8.90 -9.48
CA TYR A 205 1.81 -8.56 -8.09
C TYR A 205 0.49 -8.13 -7.44
N ASP A 206 0.16 -8.71 -6.30
CA ASP A 206 -1.01 -8.31 -5.53
C ASP A 206 -0.57 -7.70 -4.19
N VAL A 207 -1.03 -6.50 -3.85
CA VAL A 207 -0.74 -5.91 -2.53
C VAL A 207 -1.47 -6.61 -1.39
N ILE A 208 -2.47 -7.44 -1.72
CA ILE A 208 -3.17 -8.29 -0.77
C ILE A 208 -2.25 -9.44 -0.38
N TYR A 209 -2.14 -9.70 0.92
CA TYR A 209 -1.37 -10.81 1.49
C TYR A 209 -2.23 -11.81 2.28
N ASN A 210 -3.47 -11.46 2.55
CA ASN A 210 -4.48 -12.32 3.15
C ASN A 210 -5.84 -12.12 2.43
N PRO A 211 -6.32 -13.11 1.68
CA PRO A 211 -5.77 -14.47 1.49
C PRO A 211 -4.39 -14.48 0.82
N VAL A 212 -3.62 -15.57 1.03
CA VAL A 212 -2.26 -15.72 0.46
C VAL A 212 -2.28 -15.75 -1.07
N GLU A 213 -3.34 -16.29 -1.67
CA GLU A 213 -3.52 -16.38 -3.11
C GLU A 213 -4.93 -15.93 -3.49
N THR A 214 -5.02 -14.74 -4.06
CA THR A 214 -6.29 -14.16 -4.55
C THR A 214 -6.70 -14.79 -5.89
N ASN A 215 -7.96 -14.60 -6.30
CA ASN A 215 -8.42 -15.04 -7.62
C ASN A 215 -7.61 -14.40 -8.76
N PHE A 216 -7.11 -13.18 -8.57
CA PHE A 216 -6.22 -12.49 -9.50
C PHE A 216 -4.90 -13.26 -9.70
N LEU A 217 -4.26 -13.70 -8.64
CA LEU A 217 -3.02 -14.47 -8.71
C LEU A 217 -3.25 -15.90 -9.24
N LYS A 218 -4.36 -16.56 -8.85
CA LYS A 218 -4.73 -17.89 -9.38
C LYS A 218 -4.87 -17.86 -10.89
N GLU A 219 -5.58 -16.88 -11.43
CA GLU A 219 -5.76 -16.72 -12.87
C GLU A 219 -4.45 -16.43 -13.58
N ALA A 220 -3.63 -15.54 -13.05
CA ALA A 220 -2.31 -15.25 -13.59
C ALA A 220 -1.41 -16.48 -13.67
N LYS A 221 -1.39 -17.30 -12.63
CA LYS A 221 -0.64 -18.55 -12.57
C LYS A 221 -1.13 -19.58 -13.59
N ARG A 222 -2.47 -19.69 -13.74
CA ARG A 222 -3.09 -20.55 -14.75
C ARG A 222 -2.67 -20.18 -16.18
N LEU A 223 -2.41 -18.90 -16.42
CA LEU A 223 -1.92 -18.36 -17.70
C LEU A 223 -0.40 -18.42 -17.87
N GLY A 224 0.34 -19.05 -16.95
CA GLY A 224 1.79 -19.22 -17.04
C GLY A 224 2.60 -17.99 -16.65
N ASN A 225 2.05 -17.10 -15.85
CA ASN A 225 2.72 -15.89 -15.40
C ASN A 225 3.39 -16.07 -14.03
N LYS A 226 4.39 -15.23 -13.74
CA LYS A 226 4.97 -15.10 -12.40
C LYS A 226 4.00 -14.38 -11.48
N THR A 227 3.82 -14.88 -10.27
CA THR A 227 2.88 -14.29 -9.30
C THR A 227 3.57 -14.01 -7.98
N GLU A 228 3.20 -12.91 -7.35
CA GLU A 228 3.65 -12.55 -6.00
C GLU A 228 2.55 -11.80 -5.25
N ASN A 229 2.49 -11.97 -3.94
CA ASN A 229 1.56 -11.26 -3.07
C ASN A 229 2.25 -10.19 -2.22
N GLY A 230 1.46 -9.42 -1.46
CA GLY A 230 1.92 -8.30 -0.65
C GLY A 230 2.67 -8.66 0.65
N LYS A 231 2.98 -9.95 0.90
CA LYS A 231 3.55 -10.40 2.18
C LYS A 231 4.94 -9.81 2.46
N LEU A 232 5.73 -9.59 1.41
CA LEU A 232 7.08 -9.04 1.53
C LEU A 232 7.10 -7.51 1.64
N MET A 233 6.01 -6.85 1.31
CA MET A 233 5.83 -5.41 1.45
C MET A 233 5.46 -5.02 2.88
#